data_81304fff117a530e45153214891f5466
#
_entry.id   81304fff117a530e45153214891f5466
#
_cell.length_a   1.000
_cell.length_b   1.000
_cell.length_c   1.000
_cell.angle_alpha   90.00
_cell.angle_beta   90.00
_cell.angle_gamma   90.00
#
_symmetry.space_group_name_H-M   'P 1'
#
loop_
_entity.id
_entity.type
_entity.pdbx_description
1 polymer ?
#
loop_
_entity_poly.entity_id
_entity_poly.type
_entity_poly.pdbx_seq_one_letter_code
_entity_poly.pdbx_strand_id
1 'polypeptide(L)'
;SEMVKVSIVIPVYNRKNFLTVCIKSLLAQSFEDFEICLVDDGSTDGTGLLCDELAEKDTRIRVLHVQNGGATYARQKGVELATGEWVLFVDSDDTMPADALQRLFQAASEDTDIVVGFYRKKRLWGVNKLSPACYRKLLIKGRHNISATCGKLFRRTLFDEDTLRTPREIVMGEDMLMNLRLAFASSKPVRLVGGNSVYNYIQHGG
;
A
#
# COMPACT_ATOMS: atom_id res chain seq x y z
N SER A 1 18.57 4.13 16.00
CA SER A 1 17.88 4.78 14.88
C SER A 1 16.38 4.71 15.15
N GLU A 2 15.72 5.86 15.18
CA GLU A 2 14.26 5.89 15.26
C GLU A 2 13.69 5.13 14.06
N MET A 3 12.75 4.21 14.32
CA MET A 3 12.02 3.51 13.26
C MET A 3 11.15 4.52 12.52
N VAL A 4 11.15 4.46 11.17
CA VAL A 4 10.21 5.26 10.36
C VAL A 4 8.77 4.89 10.71
N LYS A 5 7.85 5.83 10.52
CA LYS A 5 6.43 5.60 10.84
C LYS A 5 5.73 4.76 9.77
N VAL A 6 6.02 5.01 8.50
CA VAL A 6 5.34 4.34 7.38
C VAL A 6 6.35 3.75 6.41
N SER A 7 6.16 2.49 6.04
CA SER A 7 6.84 1.85 4.91
C SER A 7 5.90 1.78 3.72
N ILE A 8 6.26 2.46 2.63
CA ILE A 8 5.52 2.40 1.38
C ILE A 8 6.10 1.27 0.54
N VAL A 9 5.33 0.23 0.32
CA VAL A 9 5.74 -0.95 -0.45
C VAL A 9 5.23 -0.83 -1.88
N ILE A 10 6.16 -0.85 -2.83
CA ILE A 10 5.88 -0.70 -4.26
C ILE A 10 6.44 -1.89 -5.02
N PRO A 11 5.60 -2.85 -5.43
CA PRO A 11 6.01 -3.86 -6.39
C PRO A 11 6.11 -3.24 -7.78
N VAL A 12 7.16 -3.54 -8.52
CA VAL A 12 7.33 -3.04 -9.88
C VAL A 12 7.81 -4.14 -10.83
N TYR A 13 7.17 -4.20 -11.99
CA TYR A 13 7.56 -5.07 -13.10
C TYR A 13 7.31 -4.36 -14.42
N ASN A 14 8.40 -4.08 -15.16
CA ASN A 14 8.32 -3.42 -16.48
C ASN A 14 7.47 -2.14 -16.47
N ARG A 15 7.83 -1.17 -15.63
CA ARG A 15 7.15 0.12 -15.47
C ARG A 15 8.09 1.32 -15.66
N LYS A 16 9.08 1.18 -16.56
CA LYS A 16 10.08 2.21 -16.83
C LYS A 16 9.48 3.60 -17.10
N ASN A 17 8.36 3.66 -17.84
CA ASN A 17 7.74 4.92 -18.24
C ASN A 17 6.83 5.54 -17.15
N PHE A 18 6.54 4.83 -16.08
CA PHE A 18 5.55 5.25 -15.07
C PHE A 18 6.16 5.47 -13.69
N LEU A 19 7.21 4.73 -13.34
CA LEU A 19 7.76 4.65 -12.00
C LEU A 19 8.22 6.02 -11.47
N THR A 20 8.86 6.83 -12.29
CA THR A 20 9.37 8.15 -11.86
C THR A 20 8.23 9.07 -11.40
N VAL A 21 7.10 9.08 -12.08
CA VAL A 21 5.94 9.89 -11.72
C VAL A 21 5.33 9.40 -10.41
N CYS A 22 5.20 8.09 -10.24
CA CYS A 22 4.77 7.48 -8.98
C CYS A 22 5.67 7.92 -7.82
N ILE A 23 6.96 7.70 -7.92
CA ILE A 23 7.94 8.04 -6.87
C ILE A 23 7.94 9.54 -6.55
N LYS A 24 7.90 10.42 -7.55
CA LYS A 24 7.81 11.87 -7.33
C LYS A 24 6.59 12.26 -6.52
N SER A 25 5.43 11.65 -6.76
CA SER A 25 4.21 11.93 -5.98
C SER A 25 4.36 11.53 -4.52
N LEU A 26 5.12 10.49 -4.22
CA LEU A 26 5.38 10.03 -2.86
C LEU A 26 6.42 10.89 -2.16
N LEU A 27 7.49 11.27 -2.86
CA LEU A 27 8.50 12.19 -2.30
C LEU A 27 7.97 13.59 -2.05
N ALA A 28 6.88 13.99 -2.71
CA ALA A 28 6.19 15.27 -2.54
C ALA A 28 5.12 15.25 -1.42
N GLN A 29 4.97 14.15 -0.68
CA GLN A 29 4.02 14.08 0.43
C GLN A 29 4.39 15.07 1.55
N SER A 30 3.37 15.72 2.12
CA SER A 30 3.55 16.63 3.26
C SER A 30 3.99 15.92 4.54
N PHE A 31 3.67 14.64 4.68
CA PHE A 31 4.19 13.76 5.73
C PHE A 31 5.51 13.14 5.26
N GLU A 32 6.60 13.33 6.01
CA GLU A 32 7.96 12.98 5.58
C GLU A 32 8.55 11.75 6.24
N ASP A 33 7.96 11.26 7.34
CA ASP A 33 8.49 10.15 8.15
C ASP A 33 8.11 8.78 7.55
N PHE A 34 8.65 8.50 6.38
CA PHE A 34 8.45 7.25 5.66
C PHE A 34 9.72 6.75 4.98
N GLU A 35 9.72 5.49 4.64
CA GLU A 35 10.63 4.85 3.67
C GLU A 35 9.84 4.31 2.48
N ILE A 36 10.50 4.12 1.36
CA ILE A 36 9.96 3.43 0.18
C ILE A 36 10.70 2.11 0.02
N CYS A 37 9.97 1.01 0.09
CA CYS A 37 10.45 -0.34 -0.19
C CYS A 37 10.06 -0.70 -1.62
N LEU A 38 10.98 -0.49 -2.55
CA LEU A 38 10.79 -0.69 -3.98
C LEU A 38 11.28 -2.07 -4.38
N VAL A 39 10.37 -2.94 -4.78
CA VAL A 39 10.70 -4.32 -5.15
C VAL A 39 10.59 -4.51 -6.65
N ASP A 40 11.74 -4.63 -7.31
CA ASP A 40 11.83 -4.96 -8.73
C ASP A 40 11.65 -6.47 -8.92
N ASP A 41 10.51 -6.84 -9.47
CA ASP A 41 10.08 -8.23 -9.67
C ASP A 41 10.64 -8.81 -10.98
N GLY A 42 11.94 -8.68 -11.18
CA GLY A 42 12.64 -9.26 -12.33
C GLY A 42 12.37 -8.53 -13.64
N SER A 43 12.31 -7.20 -13.63
CA SER A 43 12.07 -6.39 -14.83
C SER A 43 13.11 -6.62 -15.92
N THR A 44 12.67 -6.52 -17.18
CA THR A 44 13.49 -6.76 -18.38
C THR A 44 13.61 -5.54 -19.29
N ASP A 45 12.95 -4.43 -18.96
CA ASP A 45 12.87 -3.20 -19.79
C ASP A 45 13.77 -2.05 -19.33
N GLY A 46 14.66 -2.30 -18.35
CA GLY A 46 15.51 -1.28 -17.72
C GLY A 46 14.90 -0.66 -16.45
N THR A 47 13.72 -1.09 -16.02
CA THR A 47 13.10 -0.62 -14.75
C THR A 47 14.01 -0.89 -13.56
N GLY A 48 14.72 -2.03 -13.51
CA GLY A 48 15.64 -2.35 -12.42
C GLY A 48 16.74 -1.32 -12.23
N LEU A 49 17.36 -0.88 -13.30
CA LEU A 49 18.38 0.20 -13.27
C LEU A 49 17.77 1.53 -12.82
N LEU A 50 16.56 1.85 -13.27
CA LEU A 50 15.85 3.04 -12.83
C LEU A 50 15.56 3.02 -11.32
N CYS A 51 15.22 1.85 -10.76
CA CYS A 51 15.05 1.69 -9.31
C CYS A 51 16.33 2.09 -8.56
N ASP A 52 17.47 1.61 -9.01
CA ASP A 52 18.76 1.91 -8.39
C ASP A 52 19.11 3.40 -8.50
N GLU A 53 18.90 4.01 -9.67
CA GLU A 53 19.08 5.45 -9.87
C GLU A 53 18.20 6.32 -8.95
N LEU A 54 16.95 5.89 -8.71
CA LEU A 54 16.05 6.58 -7.79
C LEU A 54 16.52 6.46 -6.34
N ALA A 55 17.03 5.30 -5.94
CA ALA A 55 17.57 5.08 -4.61
C ALA A 55 18.86 5.87 -4.34
N GLU A 56 19.69 6.09 -5.36
CA GLU A 56 20.87 6.95 -5.25
C GLU A 56 20.52 8.42 -5.00
N LYS A 57 19.36 8.88 -5.48
CA LYS A 57 18.90 10.27 -5.36
C LYS A 57 18.22 10.59 -4.04
N ASP A 58 17.62 9.61 -3.38
CA ASP A 58 16.90 9.80 -2.11
C ASP A 58 17.12 8.60 -1.18
N THR A 59 17.71 8.85 -0.03
CA THR A 59 18.07 7.81 0.96
C THR A 59 16.87 7.12 1.59
N ARG A 60 15.64 7.66 1.42
CA ARG A 60 14.41 7.00 1.88
C ARG A 60 13.99 5.84 0.99
N ILE A 61 14.58 5.71 -0.20
CA ILE A 61 14.27 4.63 -1.15
C ILE A 61 15.24 3.48 -0.94
N ARG A 62 14.67 2.30 -0.67
CA ARG A 62 15.41 1.04 -0.57
C ARG A 62 14.92 0.10 -1.66
N VAL A 63 15.84 -0.49 -2.39
CA VAL A 63 15.55 -1.36 -3.54
C VAL A 63 15.89 -2.81 -3.22
N LEU A 64 15.01 -3.69 -3.63
CA LEU A 64 15.24 -5.14 -3.63
C LEU A 64 14.92 -5.68 -5.02
N HIS A 65 15.90 -6.31 -5.65
CA HIS A 65 15.72 -7.05 -6.90
C HIS A 65 15.45 -8.52 -6.60
N VAL A 66 14.36 -9.06 -7.17
CA VAL A 66 14.00 -10.45 -7.02
C VAL A 66 13.76 -11.10 -8.38
N GLN A 67 13.84 -12.42 -8.43
CA GLN A 67 13.40 -13.16 -9.60
C GLN A 67 11.87 -13.01 -9.74
N ASN A 68 11.38 -12.84 -10.97
CA ASN A 68 9.95 -12.65 -11.22
C ASN A 68 9.11 -13.74 -10.53
N GLY A 69 8.23 -13.31 -9.67
CA GLY A 69 7.34 -14.15 -8.90
C GLY A 69 5.89 -13.65 -8.83
N GLY A 70 5.62 -12.48 -9.44
CA GLY A 70 4.31 -11.83 -9.46
C GLY A 70 4.12 -10.77 -8.38
N ALA A 71 3.05 -9.98 -8.51
CA ALA A 71 2.79 -8.82 -7.67
C ALA A 71 2.65 -9.18 -6.18
N THR A 72 1.97 -10.26 -5.86
CA THR A 72 1.78 -10.72 -4.47
C THR A 72 3.11 -11.13 -3.83
N TYR A 73 3.95 -11.85 -4.57
CA TYR A 73 5.29 -12.23 -4.12
C TYR A 73 6.15 -10.97 -3.88
N ALA A 74 6.11 -10.01 -4.80
CA ALA A 74 6.84 -8.75 -4.65
C ALA A 74 6.35 -7.93 -3.46
N ARG A 75 5.04 -7.87 -3.20
CA ARG A 75 4.48 -7.24 -1.99
C ARG A 75 4.96 -7.93 -0.72
N GLN A 76 4.97 -9.25 -0.69
CA GLN A 76 5.51 -10.02 0.43
C GLN A 76 6.96 -9.63 0.70
N LYS A 77 7.80 -9.60 -0.33
CA LYS A 77 9.21 -9.21 -0.21
C LYS A 77 9.37 -7.75 0.27
N GLY A 78 8.51 -6.87 -0.18
CA GLY A 78 8.47 -5.48 0.30
C GLY A 78 8.10 -5.37 1.77
N VAL A 79 7.14 -6.15 2.25
CA VAL A 79 6.77 -6.19 3.67
C VAL A 79 7.91 -6.76 4.52
N GLU A 80 8.59 -7.80 4.06
CA GLU A 80 9.78 -8.34 4.73
C GLU A 80 10.91 -7.29 4.85
N LEU A 81 11.04 -6.41 3.86
CA LEU A 81 12.00 -5.31 3.87
C LEU A 81 11.57 -4.14 4.77
N ALA A 82 10.27 -3.96 4.97
CA ALA A 82 9.67 -2.83 5.69
C ALA A 82 10.08 -2.79 7.17
N THR A 83 10.39 -1.59 7.66
CA THR A 83 10.76 -1.34 9.07
C THR A 83 9.77 -0.44 9.80
N GLY A 84 8.84 0.20 9.08
CA GLY A 84 7.87 1.13 9.63
C GLY A 84 6.84 0.49 10.53
N GLU A 85 6.21 1.29 11.36
CA GLU A 85 5.08 0.86 12.19
C GLU A 85 3.87 0.47 11.35
N TRP A 86 3.70 1.17 10.22
CA TRP A 86 2.61 0.99 9.26
C TRP A 86 3.13 0.64 7.87
N VAL A 87 2.37 -0.15 7.14
CA VAL A 87 2.62 -0.50 5.74
C VAL A 87 1.54 0.10 4.85
N LEU A 88 1.95 0.75 3.77
CA LEU A 88 1.10 1.26 2.70
C LEU A 88 1.52 0.64 1.38
N PHE A 89 0.59 0.07 0.63
CA PHE A 89 0.86 -0.41 -0.73
C PHE A 89 0.51 0.65 -1.76
N VAL A 90 1.38 0.83 -2.72
CA VAL A 90 1.18 1.70 -3.89
C VAL A 90 1.58 0.92 -5.14
N ASP A 91 0.75 0.96 -6.17
CA ASP A 91 1.11 0.41 -7.47
C ASP A 91 2.04 1.37 -8.22
N SER A 92 3.01 0.82 -8.93
CA SER A 92 4.12 1.58 -9.54
C SER A 92 3.72 2.54 -10.66
N ASP A 93 2.49 2.48 -11.13
CA ASP A 93 1.91 3.34 -12.18
C ASP A 93 0.85 4.31 -11.64
N ASP A 94 0.65 4.35 -10.34
CA ASP A 94 -0.30 5.24 -9.67
C ASP A 94 0.40 6.39 -8.94
N THR A 95 -0.38 7.34 -8.45
CA THR A 95 0.10 8.50 -7.67
C THR A 95 -0.75 8.73 -6.44
N MET A 96 -0.24 9.55 -5.52
CA MET A 96 -1.00 9.99 -4.35
C MET A 96 -1.04 11.53 -4.27
N PRO A 97 -2.18 12.12 -3.88
CA PRO A 97 -2.26 13.55 -3.56
C PRO A 97 -1.26 13.93 -2.47
N ALA A 98 -0.74 15.15 -2.49
CA ALA A 98 0.34 15.59 -1.59
C ALA A 98 0.01 15.51 -0.09
N ASP A 99 -1.26 15.59 0.29
CA ASP A 99 -1.74 15.51 1.67
C ASP A 99 -2.22 14.11 2.10
N ALA A 100 -2.16 13.14 1.19
CA ALA A 100 -2.78 11.82 1.39
C ALA A 100 -2.20 11.07 2.57
N LEU A 101 -0.87 10.95 2.63
CA LEU A 101 -0.19 10.21 3.70
C LEU A 101 -0.41 10.86 5.07
N GLN A 102 -0.37 12.20 5.13
CA GLN A 102 -0.67 12.96 6.34
C GLN A 102 -2.08 12.67 6.85
N ARG A 103 -3.06 12.67 5.95
CA ARG A 103 -4.47 12.41 6.31
C ARG A 103 -4.70 10.97 6.76
N LEU A 104 -4.06 10.00 6.11
CA LEU A 104 -4.10 8.59 6.54
C LEU A 104 -3.46 8.42 7.92
N PHE A 105 -2.28 9.01 8.11
CA PHE A 105 -1.54 8.86 9.37
C PHE A 105 -2.23 9.57 10.55
N GLN A 106 -2.92 10.68 10.32
CA GLN A 106 -3.73 11.35 11.36
C GLN A 106 -4.86 10.48 11.90
N ALA A 107 -5.38 9.54 11.10
CA ALA A 107 -6.38 8.57 11.53
C ALA A 107 -5.77 7.33 12.20
N ALA A 108 -4.45 7.15 12.09
CA ALA A 108 -3.72 6.07 12.73
C ALA A 108 -3.65 6.30 14.26
N SER A 109 -3.95 5.30 15.04
CA SER A 109 -3.94 5.34 16.50
C SER A 109 -3.71 3.95 17.09
N GLU A 110 -3.43 3.88 18.37
CA GLU A 110 -3.20 2.60 19.06
C GLU A 110 -4.44 1.68 19.06
N ASP A 111 -5.62 2.25 18.92
CA ASP A 111 -6.89 1.51 18.93
C ASP A 111 -7.32 0.99 17.54
N THR A 112 -6.47 1.13 16.52
CA THR A 112 -6.72 0.62 15.17
C THR A 112 -5.49 -0.05 14.58
N ASP A 113 -5.71 -1.06 13.74
CA ASP A 113 -4.66 -1.72 12.96
C ASP A 113 -4.80 -1.46 11.46
N ILE A 114 -5.94 -0.90 11.03
CA ILE A 114 -6.24 -0.67 9.62
C ILE A 114 -6.90 0.71 9.47
N VAL A 115 -6.32 1.53 8.58
CA VAL A 115 -6.86 2.83 8.16
C VAL A 115 -7.19 2.77 6.69
N VAL A 116 -8.42 3.07 6.32
CA VAL A 116 -8.92 2.99 4.94
C VAL A 116 -9.07 4.37 4.34
N GLY A 117 -8.33 4.64 3.27
CA GLY A 117 -8.56 5.76 2.38
C GLY A 117 -9.37 5.34 1.14
N PHE A 118 -9.78 6.31 0.33
CA PHE A 118 -10.60 6.06 -0.85
C PHE A 118 -10.00 6.70 -2.09
N TYR A 119 -10.26 6.11 -3.26
CA TYR A 119 -9.84 6.63 -4.57
C TYR A 119 -10.66 7.80 -5.07
N ARG A 120 -11.82 8.06 -4.46
CA ARG A 120 -12.74 9.14 -4.80
C ARG A 120 -13.14 9.89 -3.54
N LYS A 121 -13.60 11.12 -3.72
CA LYS A 121 -14.18 11.90 -2.64
C LYS A 121 -15.27 11.10 -1.94
N LYS A 122 -15.16 10.94 -0.62
CA LYS A 122 -16.07 10.14 0.20
C LYS A 122 -16.68 10.99 1.31
N ARG A 123 -18.00 11.09 1.32
CA ARG A 123 -18.73 11.62 2.47
C ARG A 123 -19.05 10.49 3.43
N LEU A 124 -18.58 10.60 4.65
CA LEU A 124 -18.76 9.56 5.66
C LEU A 124 -19.94 9.81 6.59
N TRP A 125 -20.60 10.99 6.47
CA TRP A 125 -21.78 11.34 7.30
C TRP A 125 -21.55 11.12 8.80
N GLY A 126 -20.34 11.44 9.29
CA GLY A 126 -19.93 11.21 10.68
C GLY A 126 -19.47 9.80 11.03
N VAL A 127 -19.58 8.83 10.10
CA VAL A 127 -19.05 7.48 10.32
C VAL A 127 -17.59 7.43 9.89
N ASN A 128 -16.68 7.51 10.87
CA ASN A 128 -15.23 7.41 10.64
C ASN A 128 -14.61 6.15 11.22
N LYS A 129 -15.43 5.23 11.70
CA LYS A 129 -15.01 4.00 12.40
C LYS A 129 -15.98 2.86 12.09
N LEU A 130 -15.44 1.69 11.80
CA LEU A 130 -16.19 0.46 11.61
C LEU A 130 -15.75 -0.59 12.63
N SER A 131 -16.71 -1.40 13.10
CA SER A 131 -16.35 -2.61 13.84
C SER A 131 -15.62 -3.59 12.92
N PRO A 132 -14.77 -4.48 13.47
CA PRO A 132 -14.11 -5.51 12.66
C PRO A 132 -15.09 -6.35 11.85
N ALA A 133 -16.21 -6.74 12.45
CA ALA A 133 -17.26 -7.53 11.77
C ALA A 133 -17.90 -6.77 10.60
N CYS A 134 -18.19 -5.49 10.77
CA CYS A 134 -18.72 -4.64 9.71
C CYS A 134 -17.73 -4.50 8.55
N TYR A 135 -16.47 -4.23 8.85
CA TYR A 135 -15.41 -4.13 7.84
C TYR A 135 -15.26 -5.41 7.01
N ARG A 136 -15.18 -6.57 7.69
CA ARG A 136 -15.10 -7.89 7.03
C ARG A 136 -16.29 -8.14 6.10
N LYS A 137 -17.49 -7.80 6.55
CA LYS A 137 -18.71 -7.94 5.75
C LYS A 137 -18.68 -7.06 4.50
N LEU A 138 -18.18 -5.82 4.60
CA LEU A 138 -18.05 -4.91 3.47
C LEU A 138 -17.00 -5.40 2.47
N LEU A 139 -15.88 -5.95 2.93
CA LEU A 139 -14.87 -6.58 2.08
C LEU A 139 -15.47 -7.74 1.28
N ILE A 140 -16.16 -8.67 1.94
CA ILE A 140 -16.78 -9.84 1.30
C ILE A 140 -17.80 -9.41 0.25
N LYS A 141 -18.56 -8.34 0.51
CA LYS A 141 -19.55 -7.80 -0.44
C LYS A 141 -18.94 -6.99 -1.58
N GLY A 142 -17.65 -6.71 -1.54
CA GLY A 142 -16.95 -5.89 -2.53
C GLY A 142 -17.49 -4.47 -2.67
N ARG A 143 -18.11 -3.93 -1.61
CA ARG A 143 -18.77 -2.63 -1.64
C ARG A 143 -17.83 -1.46 -1.29
N HIS A 144 -18.14 -0.29 -1.83
CA HIS A 144 -17.54 1.00 -1.47
C HIS A 144 -16.05 1.16 -1.77
N ASN A 145 -15.50 0.39 -2.72
CA ASN A 145 -14.07 0.43 -3.06
C ASN A 145 -13.13 0.10 -1.88
N ILE A 146 -13.62 -0.69 -0.93
CA ILE A 146 -12.86 -1.13 0.25
C ILE A 146 -11.96 -2.34 -0.06
N SER A 147 -12.25 -3.08 -1.14
CA SER A 147 -11.54 -4.31 -1.49
C SER A 147 -10.12 -4.10 -2.02
N ALA A 148 -9.78 -2.89 -2.44
CA ALA A 148 -8.44 -2.59 -2.94
C ALA A 148 -7.39 -2.60 -1.81
N THR A 149 -6.19 -3.02 -2.13
CA THR A 149 -5.06 -3.06 -1.20
C THR A 149 -4.41 -1.69 -1.02
N CYS A 150 -4.31 -0.90 -2.11
CA CYS A 150 -3.68 0.41 -2.11
C CYS A 150 -4.52 1.46 -1.39
N GLY A 151 -3.87 2.52 -0.90
CA GLY A 151 -4.55 3.63 -0.21
C GLY A 151 -5.00 3.31 1.21
N LYS A 152 -4.45 2.26 1.82
CA LYS A 152 -4.71 1.84 3.20
C LYS A 152 -3.42 1.81 4.01
N LEU A 153 -3.51 2.13 5.30
CA LEU A 153 -2.46 1.79 6.25
C LEU A 153 -2.82 0.50 6.96
N PHE A 154 -1.88 -0.44 6.97
CA PHE A 154 -1.96 -1.66 7.77
C PHE A 154 -0.86 -1.63 8.81
N ARG A 155 -1.17 -1.90 10.06
CA ARG A 155 -0.14 -2.06 11.09
C ARG A 155 0.78 -3.21 10.70
N ARG A 156 2.09 -2.97 10.68
CA ARG A 156 3.07 -3.94 10.18
C ARG A 156 2.99 -5.28 10.93
N THR A 157 2.66 -5.27 12.21
CA THR A 157 2.52 -6.49 13.03
C THR A 157 1.34 -7.39 12.63
N LEU A 158 0.42 -6.94 11.77
CA LEU A 158 -0.62 -7.80 11.21
C LEU A 158 -0.08 -8.82 10.20
N PHE A 159 1.09 -8.53 9.60
CA PHE A 159 1.66 -9.38 8.58
C PHE A 159 2.44 -10.53 9.21
N ASP A 160 2.08 -11.73 8.85
CA ASP A 160 2.77 -12.99 9.16
C ASP A 160 2.82 -13.87 7.92
N GLU A 161 3.33 -15.09 8.05
CA GLU A 161 3.40 -16.02 6.93
C GLU A 161 2.02 -16.34 6.34
N ASP A 162 0.99 -16.43 7.18
CA ASP A 162 -0.36 -16.77 6.74
C ASP A 162 -1.03 -15.62 6.00
N THR A 163 -0.86 -14.37 6.45
CA THR A 163 -1.44 -13.18 5.79
C THR A 163 -0.78 -12.89 4.45
N LEU A 164 0.50 -13.23 4.29
CA LEU A 164 1.29 -12.97 3.08
C LEU A 164 1.25 -14.11 2.07
N ARG A 165 0.89 -15.33 2.50
CA ARG A 165 0.86 -16.49 1.60
C ARG A 165 -0.31 -16.41 0.63
N THR A 166 0.01 -16.28 -0.66
CA THR A 166 -0.98 -16.45 -1.74
C THR A 166 -0.48 -17.55 -2.66
N PRO A 167 -1.26 -18.63 -2.86
CA PRO A 167 -0.92 -19.67 -3.83
C PRO A 167 -0.75 -19.04 -5.22
N ARG A 168 0.28 -19.47 -5.97
CA ARG A 168 0.57 -18.96 -7.32
C ARG A 168 -0.57 -19.19 -8.31
N GLU A 169 -1.42 -20.16 -8.04
CA GLU A 169 -2.59 -20.53 -8.84
C GLU A 169 -3.72 -19.47 -8.76
N ILE A 170 -3.69 -18.62 -7.73
CA ILE A 170 -4.67 -17.54 -7.57
C ILE A 170 -4.17 -16.33 -8.35
N VAL A 171 -4.65 -16.19 -9.58
CA VAL A 171 -4.29 -15.10 -10.51
C VAL A 171 -5.26 -13.93 -10.40
N MET A 172 -6.46 -14.15 -9.87
CA MET A 172 -7.50 -13.13 -9.68
C MET A 172 -7.99 -13.15 -8.23
N GLY A 173 -8.24 -11.97 -7.67
CA GLY A 173 -8.75 -11.86 -6.31
C GLY A 173 -7.68 -11.98 -5.22
N GLU A 174 -6.40 -11.98 -5.59
CA GLU A 174 -5.27 -12.01 -4.65
C GLU A 174 -5.29 -10.84 -3.65
N ASP A 175 -5.66 -9.64 -4.12
CA ASP A 175 -5.82 -8.45 -3.28
C ASP A 175 -6.93 -8.64 -2.25
N MET A 176 -8.04 -9.22 -2.67
CA MET A 176 -9.17 -9.52 -1.78
C MET A 176 -8.78 -10.53 -0.72
N LEU A 177 -8.05 -11.59 -1.09
CA LEU A 177 -7.59 -12.60 -0.16
C LEU A 177 -6.68 -11.99 0.91
N MET A 178 -5.70 -11.18 0.52
CA MET A 178 -4.80 -10.52 1.45
C MET A 178 -5.57 -9.55 2.37
N ASN A 179 -6.46 -8.72 1.82
CA ASN A 179 -7.29 -7.82 2.61
C ASN A 179 -8.16 -8.55 3.63
N LEU A 180 -8.76 -9.67 3.25
CA LEU A 180 -9.56 -10.50 4.16
C LEU A 180 -8.71 -11.10 5.27
N ARG A 181 -7.55 -11.66 4.95
CA ARG A 181 -6.63 -12.21 5.95
C ARG A 181 -6.18 -11.16 6.96
N LEU A 182 -5.82 -9.96 6.49
CA LEU A 182 -5.46 -8.84 7.36
C LEU A 182 -6.64 -8.38 8.22
N ALA A 183 -7.84 -8.32 7.66
CA ALA A 183 -9.05 -7.97 8.39
C ALA A 183 -9.39 -8.99 9.50
N PHE A 184 -9.13 -10.27 9.27
CA PHE A 184 -9.32 -11.32 10.29
C PHE A 184 -8.19 -11.40 11.30
N ALA A 185 -7.00 -10.90 10.97
CA ALA A 185 -5.86 -10.82 11.90
C ALA A 185 -6.06 -9.74 12.97
N SER A 186 -6.91 -8.73 12.74
CA SER A 186 -7.19 -7.66 13.68
C SER A 186 -8.54 -7.83 14.37
N SER A 187 -8.58 -7.55 15.67
CA SER A 187 -9.80 -7.42 16.47
C SER A 187 -10.16 -5.97 16.78
N LYS A 188 -9.36 -5.01 16.28
CA LYS A 188 -9.55 -3.58 16.52
C LYS A 188 -10.47 -2.95 15.49
N PRO A 189 -11.17 -1.85 15.86
CA PRO A 189 -11.94 -1.07 14.90
C PRO A 189 -11.10 -0.56 13.75
N VAL A 190 -11.72 -0.44 12.58
CA VAL A 190 -11.12 0.10 11.37
C VAL A 190 -11.47 1.57 11.23
N ARG A 191 -10.47 2.43 11.01
CA ARG A 191 -10.66 3.87 10.80
C ARG A 191 -10.86 4.16 9.31
N LEU A 192 -11.76 5.11 9.01
CA LEU A 192 -12.04 5.57 7.66
C LEU A 192 -11.62 7.03 7.51
N VAL A 193 -10.99 7.36 6.38
CA VAL A 193 -10.59 8.72 6.03
C VAL A 193 -11.52 9.25 4.95
N GLY A 194 -12.43 10.16 5.32
CA GLY A 194 -13.32 10.84 4.40
C GLY A 194 -12.69 12.07 3.75
N GLY A 195 -13.47 12.76 2.94
CA GLY A 195 -13.02 13.93 2.21
C GLY A 195 -12.51 13.62 0.81
N ASN A 196 -11.50 14.34 0.34
CA ASN A 196 -10.91 14.10 -0.98
C ASN A 196 -10.22 12.74 -1.06
N SER A 197 -10.01 12.24 -2.28
CA SER A 197 -9.28 10.98 -2.50
C SER A 197 -7.88 11.04 -1.89
N VAL A 198 -7.40 9.89 -1.43
CA VAL A 198 -6.01 9.71 -0.94
C VAL A 198 -5.15 8.97 -1.95
N TYR A 199 -5.74 8.51 -3.04
CA TYR A 199 -5.05 7.66 -4.02
C TYR A 199 -5.59 7.93 -5.42
N ASN A 200 -4.69 8.12 -6.39
CA ASN A 200 -5.04 8.33 -7.78
C ASN A 200 -4.73 7.05 -8.57
N TYR A 201 -5.78 6.32 -8.91
CA TYR A 201 -5.70 5.20 -9.81
C TYR A 201 -5.63 5.69 -11.24
N ILE A 202 -4.49 5.52 -11.91
CA ILE A 202 -4.25 6.01 -13.27
C ILE A 202 -4.58 4.89 -14.25
N GLN A 203 -5.62 5.11 -15.06
CA GLN A 203 -5.93 4.24 -16.18
C GLN A 203 -5.01 4.58 -17.35
N HIS A 204 -4.16 3.63 -17.74
CA HIS A 204 -3.42 3.72 -18.98
C HIS A 204 -4.33 3.17 -20.07
N GLY A 205 -4.69 4.02 -21.04
CA GLY A 205 -5.44 3.61 -22.22
C GLY A 205 -4.68 2.50 -22.93
N GLY A 206 -5.35 1.40 -23.26
CA GLY A 206 -4.81 0.32 -24.07
C GLY A 206 -4.59 0.74 -25.53
#